data_5c3d5b4f4fa196742f2f937f975cfcef
#
_entry.id   5c3d5b4f4fa196742f2f937f975cfcef
#
_cell.length_a   1.000
_cell.length_b   1.000
_cell.length_c   1.000
_cell.angle_alpha   90.00
_cell.angle_beta   90.00
_cell.angle_gamma   90.00
#
_symmetry.space_group_name_H-M   'P 1'
#
loop_
_entity.id
_entity.type
_entity.pdbx_description
1 polymer ?
#
loop_
_entity_poly.entity_id
_entity_poly.type
_entity_poly.pdbx_seq_one_letter_code
_entity_poly.pdbx_strand_id
1 'polypeptide(L)'
;MGWKQRLCLLLVIVLLLTGGGVWWYVSHHTKTPEYAVEKITAALEKQDADTFFQYVDVDGVLDHSYADFMAGAVTANQPMNDEAKAAVESFASMVKAPILKSFHNAIETYVATGAWPQATEGETEALLDPSVAMEKAGLAGTTISGVDRIEHHDEDDTAVAMVRVRPADAEEDFVLRVKLAPAADGHYRVTEVENYRDFVAMIAKARRAKVDAYLQETATLMAQHETAMREAESQRAEILSAGALGNDATRAALQDLMTDTILPDWQARKAELSAIEAPEAAQTLHRLRLHICDLRIAYAEGYAAWMTDKKAATIREAETKLKQAKTLEQEEQFLTKRIGGGE
;
A
#
# COMPACT_ATOMS: atom_id res chain seq x y z
N MET A 1 -38.19 10.67 68.99
CA MET A 1 -38.01 10.25 67.58
C MET A 1 -38.26 8.75 67.49
N GLY A 2 -39.37 8.37 66.86
CA GLY A 2 -39.77 6.95 66.84
C GLY A 2 -38.92 6.11 65.91
N TRP A 3 -38.86 4.82 66.16
CA TRP A 3 -38.08 3.84 65.34
C TRP A 3 -38.34 4.03 63.84
N LYS A 4 -39.58 4.23 63.40
CA LYS A 4 -39.92 4.48 62.00
C LYS A 4 -39.24 5.70 61.42
N GLN A 5 -39.08 6.76 62.17
CA GLN A 5 -38.39 8.01 61.72
C GLN A 5 -36.86 7.79 61.60
N ARG A 6 -36.29 6.97 62.49
CA ARG A 6 -34.85 6.60 62.45
C ARG A 6 -34.57 5.70 61.24
N LEU A 7 -35.52 4.76 60.91
CA LEU A 7 -35.38 3.87 59.79
C LEU A 7 -35.51 4.62 58.46
N CYS A 8 -36.45 5.57 58.33
CA CYS A 8 -36.57 6.44 57.19
C CYS A 8 -35.35 7.34 56.98
N LEU A 9 -34.78 7.89 58.09
CA LEU A 9 -33.56 8.70 58.01
C LEU A 9 -32.35 7.88 57.55
N LEU A 10 -32.20 6.65 58.07
CA LEU A 10 -31.18 5.71 57.63
C LEU A 10 -31.31 5.30 56.15
N LEU A 11 -32.52 5.05 55.66
CA LEU A 11 -32.80 4.76 54.27
C LEU A 11 -32.47 5.95 53.35
N VAL A 12 -32.83 7.16 53.75
CA VAL A 12 -32.47 8.41 53.01
C VAL A 12 -30.97 8.62 52.97
N ILE A 13 -30.25 8.39 54.10
CA ILE A 13 -28.78 8.51 54.14
C ILE A 13 -28.13 7.42 53.24
N VAL A 14 -28.62 6.18 53.27
CA VAL A 14 -28.10 5.11 52.40
C VAL A 14 -28.38 5.44 50.91
N LEU A 15 -29.55 5.95 50.56
CA LEU A 15 -29.89 6.39 49.21
C LEU A 15 -29.04 7.57 48.74
N LEU A 16 -28.76 8.55 49.63
CA LEU A 16 -27.87 9.67 49.32
C LEU A 16 -26.41 9.23 49.19
N LEU A 17 -25.93 8.33 50.03
CA LEU A 17 -24.58 7.79 49.95
C LEU A 17 -24.38 6.87 48.75
N THR A 18 -25.36 6.02 48.42
CA THR A 18 -25.28 5.17 47.22
C THR A 18 -25.51 5.97 45.96
N GLY A 19 -26.51 6.87 45.93
CA GLY A 19 -26.79 7.73 44.76
C GLY A 19 -25.66 8.76 44.53
N GLY A 20 -25.17 9.39 45.62
CA GLY A 20 -24.04 10.30 45.54
C GLY A 20 -22.73 9.62 45.21
N GLY A 21 -22.48 8.43 45.76
CA GLY A 21 -21.30 7.62 45.46
C GLY A 21 -21.29 7.10 44.02
N VAL A 22 -22.43 6.63 43.53
CA VAL A 22 -22.59 6.22 42.13
C VAL A 22 -22.46 7.41 41.20
N TRP A 23 -23.10 8.53 41.51
CA TRP A 23 -22.98 9.75 40.72
C TRP A 23 -21.53 10.30 40.71
N TRP A 24 -20.86 10.33 41.85
CA TRP A 24 -19.46 10.72 41.92
C TRP A 24 -18.54 9.77 41.16
N TYR A 25 -18.74 8.43 41.30
CA TYR A 25 -17.99 7.44 40.57
C TYR A 25 -18.21 7.55 39.05
N VAL A 26 -19.46 7.63 38.61
CA VAL A 26 -19.81 7.80 37.19
C VAL A 26 -19.24 9.10 36.65
N SER A 27 -19.39 10.23 37.36
CA SER A 27 -18.93 11.52 36.88
C SER A 27 -17.41 11.67 36.83
N HIS A 28 -16.65 10.94 37.68
CA HIS A 28 -15.20 10.93 37.65
C HIS A 28 -14.66 9.88 36.68
N HIS A 29 -15.23 8.71 36.68
CA HIS A 29 -14.78 7.61 35.80
C HIS A 29 -15.04 7.91 34.32
N THR A 30 -16.17 8.53 33.97
CA THR A 30 -16.50 8.86 32.57
C THR A 30 -15.68 10.02 31.98
N LYS A 31 -14.93 10.74 32.83
CA LYS A 31 -14.07 11.86 32.42
C LYS A 31 -12.58 11.51 32.52
N THR A 32 -12.23 10.30 32.18
CA THR A 32 -10.83 9.85 32.13
C THR A 32 -10.44 9.44 30.72
N PRO A 33 -9.14 9.55 30.35
CA PRO A 33 -8.64 9.07 29.08
C PRO A 33 -8.86 7.56 28.86
N GLU A 34 -8.73 6.76 29.94
CA GLU A 34 -8.96 5.32 29.92
C GLU A 34 -10.39 4.97 29.52
N TYR A 35 -11.37 5.70 30.08
CA TYR A 35 -12.76 5.53 29.72
C TYR A 35 -13.02 5.86 28.25
N ALA A 36 -12.41 6.92 27.72
CA ALA A 36 -12.52 7.27 26.31
C ALA A 36 -11.95 6.15 25.43
N VAL A 37 -10.79 5.60 25.76
CA VAL A 37 -10.17 4.48 25.04
C VAL A 37 -11.06 3.22 25.11
N GLU A 38 -11.64 2.90 26.28
CA GLU A 38 -12.58 1.79 26.45
C GLU A 38 -13.82 1.98 25.54
N LYS A 39 -14.37 3.19 25.49
CA LYS A 39 -15.51 3.51 24.63
C LYS A 39 -15.21 3.41 23.15
N ILE A 40 -14.05 3.90 22.72
CA ILE A 40 -13.59 3.77 21.34
C ILE A 40 -13.45 2.29 20.96
N THR A 41 -12.80 1.49 21.79
CA THR A 41 -12.63 0.05 21.57
C THR A 41 -13.98 -0.66 21.46
N ALA A 42 -14.88 -0.40 22.42
CA ALA A 42 -16.22 -0.99 22.42
C ALA A 42 -17.07 -0.54 21.21
N ALA A 43 -16.90 0.71 20.75
CA ALA A 43 -17.58 1.22 19.58
C ALA A 43 -17.11 0.54 18.28
N LEU A 44 -15.80 0.31 18.16
CA LEU A 44 -15.23 -0.45 17.03
C LEU A 44 -15.72 -1.90 17.00
N GLU A 45 -15.73 -2.58 18.16
CA GLU A 45 -16.22 -3.96 18.28
C GLU A 45 -17.72 -4.12 17.95
N LYS A 46 -18.52 -3.10 18.31
CA LYS A 46 -19.97 -3.10 18.12
C LYS A 46 -20.42 -2.43 16.83
N GLN A 47 -19.48 -1.87 16.07
CA GLN A 47 -19.77 -1.08 14.87
C GLN A 47 -20.69 0.13 15.16
N ASP A 48 -20.48 0.78 16.31
CA ASP A 48 -21.24 1.94 16.80
C ASP A 48 -20.53 3.25 16.40
N ALA A 49 -20.86 3.75 15.21
CA ALA A 49 -20.25 4.95 14.65
C ALA A 49 -20.57 6.20 15.51
N ASP A 50 -21.78 6.32 16.05
CA ASP A 50 -22.17 7.47 16.87
C ASP A 50 -21.30 7.59 18.13
N THR A 51 -21.12 6.48 18.85
CA THR A 51 -20.21 6.45 20.01
C THR A 51 -18.76 6.70 19.59
N PHE A 52 -18.30 6.14 18.47
CA PHE A 52 -16.93 6.36 18.00
C PHE A 52 -16.67 7.87 17.74
N PHE A 53 -17.52 8.56 16.98
CA PHE A 53 -17.36 9.98 16.68
C PHE A 53 -17.57 10.89 17.89
N GLN A 54 -18.21 10.42 18.95
CA GLN A 54 -18.29 11.14 20.22
C GLN A 54 -16.91 11.22 20.91
N TYR A 55 -16.11 10.15 20.79
CA TYR A 55 -14.79 10.03 21.48
C TYR A 55 -13.61 10.23 20.55
N VAL A 56 -13.80 10.40 19.25
CA VAL A 56 -12.73 10.68 18.27
C VAL A 56 -13.10 11.90 17.45
N ASP A 57 -12.28 12.94 17.49
CA ASP A 57 -12.36 14.09 16.60
C ASP A 57 -11.68 13.75 15.28
N VAL A 58 -12.39 12.98 14.44
CA VAL A 58 -11.85 12.48 13.17
C VAL A 58 -11.39 13.63 12.28
N ASP A 59 -12.15 14.71 12.18
CA ASP A 59 -11.79 15.86 11.34
C ASP A 59 -10.53 16.55 11.86
N GLY A 60 -10.38 16.72 13.20
CA GLY A 60 -9.18 17.27 13.82
C GLY A 60 -7.96 16.37 13.58
N VAL A 61 -8.09 15.06 13.78
CA VAL A 61 -7.01 14.09 13.53
C VAL A 61 -6.58 14.11 12.07
N LEU A 62 -7.53 14.11 11.15
CA LEU A 62 -7.25 14.14 9.72
C LEU A 62 -6.58 15.45 9.30
N ASP A 63 -7.03 16.58 9.82
CA ASP A 63 -6.45 17.90 9.50
C ASP A 63 -4.99 18.01 9.95
N HIS A 64 -4.66 17.53 11.16
CA HIS A 64 -3.30 17.49 11.70
C HIS A 64 -2.41 16.52 10.89
N SER A 65 -2.93 15.35 10.54
CA SER A 65 -2.17 14.31 9.83
C SER A 65 -2.00 14.57 8.32
N TYR A 66 -2.75 15.51 7.75
CA TYR A 66 -2.80 15.73 6.30
C TYR A 66 -1.44 16.10 5.69
N ALA A 67 -0.69 16.98 6.33
CA ALA A 67 0.63 17.39 5.83
C ALA A 67 1.62 16.21 5.78
N ASP A 68 1.58 15.36 6.79
CA ASP A 68 2.43 14.17 6.89
C ASP A 68 2.01 13.09 5.87
N PHE A 69 0.70 12.93 5.67
CA PHE A 69 0.15 12.06 4.61
C PHE A 69 0.62 12.52 3.22
N MET A 70 0.47 13.80 2.90
CA MET A 70 0.89 14.34 1.59
C MET A 70 2.40 14.24 1.39
N ALA A 71 3.20 14.47 2.43
CA ALA A 71 4.63 14.27 2.38
C ALA A 71 4.98 12.80 2.06
N GLY A 72 4.32 11.84 2.72
CA GLY A 72 4.52 10.41 2.45
C GLY A 72 4.03 9.96 1.08
N ALA A 73 2.86 10.44 0.63
CA ALA A 73 2.24 10.02 -0.63
C ALA A 73 2.90 10.61 -1.89
N VAL A 74 3.38 11.87 -1.81
CA VAL A 74 3.83 12.63 -2.99
C VAL A 74 5.35 12.79 -3.01
N THR A 75 6.00 12.97 -1.86
CA THR A 75 7.42 13.34 -1.80
C THR A 75 8.36 12.19 -1.49
N ALA A 76 7.86 11.02 -1.15
CA ALA A 76 8.65 9.92 -0.61
C ALA A 76 9.78 9.40 -1.52
N ASN A 77 9.81 9.73 -2.81
CA ASN A 77 10.69 9.06 -3.77
C ASN A 77 11.45 9.95 -4.77
N GLN A 78 11.39 11.28 -4.70
CA GLN A 78 12.15 12.12 -5.65
C GLN A 78 12.72 13.40 -5.02
N PRO A 79 14.00 13.72 -5.22
CA PRO A 79 14.53 15.04 -4.95
C PRO A 79 13.81 16.04 -5.85
N MET A 80 13.00 16.92 -5.26
CA MET A 80 12.27 17.95 -5.99
C MET A 80 13.00 19.29 -5.89
N ASN A 81 13.06 20.02 -7.00
CA ASN A 81 13.48 21.41 -6.98
C ASN A 81 12.40 22.30 -6.34
N ASP A 82 12.70 23.55 -6.04
CA ASP A 82 11.80 24.46 -5.31
C ASP A 82 10.51 24.75 -6.09
N GLU A 83 10.56 24.76 -7.43
CA GLU A 83 9.37 24.95 -8.28
C GLU A 83 8.43 23.74 -8.21
N ALA A 84 8.98 22.53 -8.24
CA ALA A 84 8.20 21.30 -8.08
C ALA A 84 7.59 21.20 -6.67
N LYS A 85 8.31 21.60 -5.61
CA LYS A 85 7.78 21.68 -4.26
C LYS A 85 6.58 22.63 -4.17
N ALA A 86 6.73 23.85 -4.72
CA ALA A 86 5.65 24.84 -4.73
C ALA A 86 4.41 24.33 -5.50
N ALA A 87 4.61 23.63 -6.61
CA ALA A 87 3.52 23.03 -7.37
C ALA A 87 2.80 21.92 -6.55
N VAL A 88 3.56 21.07 -5.85
CA VAL A 88 3.00 20.04 -4.96
C VAL A 88 2.24 20.66 -3.79
N GLU A 89 2.76 21.70 -3.15
CA GLU A 89 2.08 22.41 -2.06
C GLU A 89 0.77 23.06 -2.53
N SER A 90 0.79 23.68 -3.73
CA SER A 90 -0.41 24.25 -4.35
C SER A 90 -1.45 23.18 -4.64
N PHE A 91 -1.03 22.06 -5.23
CA PHE A 91 -1.90 20.90 -5.48
C PHE A 91 -2.45 20.34 -4.18
N ALA A 92 -1.61 20.10 -3.19
CA ALA A 92 -2.02 19.58 -1.87
C ALA A 92 -3.09 20.48 -1.23
N SER A 93 -2.91 21.81 -1.30
CA SER A 93 -3.89 22.77 -0.80
C SER A 93 -5.23 22.66 -1.53
N MET A 94 -5.21 22.50 -2.85
CA MET A 94 -6.42 22.41 -3.67
C MET A 94 -7.21 21.12 -3.40
N VAL A 95 -6.53 19.99 -3.18
CA VAL A 95 -7.17 18.69 -2.97
C VAL A 95 -7.43 18.36 -1.50
N LYS A 96 -7.03 19.21 -0.55
CA LYS A 96 -7.15 18.96 0.90
C LYS A 96 -8.59 18.61 1.28
N ALA A 97 -9.54 19.49 0.98
CA ALA A 97 -10.93 19.31 1.41
C ALA A 97 -11.61 18.04 0.83
N PRO A 98 -11.50 17.72 -0.48
CA PRO A 98 -12.04 16.47 -1.00
C PRO A 98 -11.34 15.24 -0.43
N ILE A 99 -10.02 15.26 -0.21
CA ILE A 99 -9.29 14.13 0.40
C ILE A 99 -9.73 13.91 1.85
N LEU A 100 -9.78 14.96 2.68
CA LEU A 100 -10.23 14.84 4.07
C LEU A 100 -11.66 14.29 4.16
N LYS A 101 -12.54 14.74 3.30
CA LYS A 101 -13.91 14.21 3.22
C LYS A 101 -13.94 12.74 2.81
N SER A 102 -13.10 12.35 1.86
CA SER A 102 -12.98 10.95 1.44
C SER A 102 -12.49 10.06 2.58
N PHE A 103 -11.48 10.51 3.33
CA PHE A 103 -10.99 9.80 4.52
C PHE A 103 -12.05 9.71 5.62
N HIS A 104 -12.75 10.80 5.91
CA HIS A 104 -13.83 10.81 6.90
C HIS A 104 -14.89 9.76 6.57
N ASN A 105 -15.39 9.74 5.32
CA ASN A 105 -16.40 8.78 4.87
C ASN A 105 -15.85 7.33 4.91
N ALA A 106 -14.57 7.12 4.60
CA ALA A 106 -13.96 5.81 4.67
C ALA A 106 -13.87 5.29 6.12
N ILE A 107 -13.50 6.17 7.06
CA ILE A 107 -13.46 5.84 8.50
C ILE A 107 -14.87 5.55 9.01
N GLU A 108 -15.86 6.37 8.65
CA GLU A 108 -17.27 6.14 9.01
C GLU A 108 -17.74 4.77 8.50
N THR A 109 -17.46 4.45 7.23
CA THR A 109 -17.79 3.15 6.65
C THR A 109 -17.10 2.01 7.39
N TYR A 110 -15.81 2.14 7.68
CA TYR A 110 -15.06 1.13 8.42
C TYR A 110 -15.62 0.91 9.83
N VAL A 111 -15.91 1.97 10.56
CA VAL A 111 -16.47 1.87 11.91
C VAL A 111 -17.86 1.21 11.87
N ALA A 112 -18.70 1.55 10.89
CA ALA A 112 -20.06 1.03 10.77
C ALA A 112 -20.11 -0.42 10.25
N THR A 113 -19.13 -0.87 9.47
CA THR A 113 -19.19 -2.16 8.76
C THR A 113 -18.07 -3.14 9.11
N GLY A 114 -16.99 -2.66 9.72
CA GLY A 114 -15.78 -3.45 9.97
C GLY A 114 -14.89 -3.66 8.72
N ALA A 115 -15.24 -3.04 7.59
CA ALA A 115 -14.51 -3.18 6.33
C ALA A 115 -14.25 -1.82 5.67
N TRP A 116 -13.04 -1.67 5.10
CA TRP A 116 -12.72 -0.50 4.28
C TRP A 116 -13.53 -0.52 2.97
N PRO A 117 -13.92 0.67 2.46
CA PRO A 117 -14.54 0.76 1.13
C PRO A 117 -13.64 0.09 0.09
N GLN A 118 -14.25 -0.61 -0.86
CA GLN A 118 -13.51 -1.21 -1.98
C GLN A 118 -13.44 -0.22 -3.15
N ALA A 119 -12.32 -0.28 -3.91
CA ALA A 119 -12.16 0.52 -5.12
C ALA A 119 -13.29 0.24 -6.11
N THR A 120 -13.89 1.29 -6.64
CA THR A 120 -14.88 1.18 -7.70
C THR A 120 -14.14 1.15 -9.03
N GLU A 121 -14.24 0.06 -9.80
CA GLU A 121 -13.65 -0.01 -11.13
C GLU A 121 -14.21 1.09 -12.02
N GLY A 122 -13.37 2.00 -12.49
CA GLY A 122 -13.65 2.82 -13.68
C GLY A 122 -13.76 4.32 -13.51
N GLU A 123 -13.79 4.91 -12.34
CA GLU A 123 -13.91 6.38 -12.21
C GLU A 123 -13.04 6.94 -11.10
N THR A 124 -12.29 7.96 -11.46
CA THR A 124 -11.72 8.99 -10.61
C THR A 124 -10.20 8.90 -10.43
N GLU A 125 -9.59 10.07 -10.37
CA GLU A 125 -8.20 10.29 -9.99
C GLU A 125 -7.85 9.46 -8.76
N ALA A 126 -6.87 8.57 -8.90
CA ALA A 126 -6.54 7.52 -7.93
C ALA A 126 -6.34 8.02 -6.48
N LEU A 127 -6.03 9.30 -6.27
CA LEU A 127 -5.89 9.90 -4.93
C LEU A 127 -7.23 10.23 -4.25
N LEU A 128 -8.33 10.29 -5.00
CA LEU A 128 -9.66 10.56 -4.46
C LEU A 128 -10.45 9.28 -4.18
N ASP A 129 -9.94 8.11 -4.62
CA ASP A 129 -10.51 6.83 -4.24
C ASP A 129 -10.17 6.52 -2.76
N PRO A 130 -11.18 6.35 -1.90
CA PRO A 130 -10.96 6.12 -0.47
C PRO A 130 -10.09 4.90 -0.18
N SER A 131 -10.19 3.83 -0.96
CA SER A 131 -9.42 2.60 -0.76
C SER A 131 -7.94 2.82 -1.05
N VAL A 132 -7.63 3.49 -2.17
CA VAL A 132 -6.26 3.85 -2.55
C VAL A 132 -5.66 4.85 -1.56
N ALA A 133 -6.46 5.82 -1.10
CA ALA A 133 -6.03 6.78 -0.11
C ALA A 133 -5.68 6.11 1.23
N MET A 134 -6.52 5.17 1.72
CA MET A 134 -6.27 4.40 2.95
C MET A 134 -5.04 3.51 2.83
N GLU A 135 -4.83 2.89 1.68
CA GLU A 135 -3.64 2.10 1.42
C GLU A 135 -2.37 2.97 1.45
N LYS A 136 -2.39 4.11 0.75
CA LYS A 136 -1.26 5.05 0.76
C LYS A 136 -0.99 5.66 2.13
N ALA A 137 -2.04 5.89 2.92
CA ALA A 137 -1.92 6.32 4.32
C ALA A 137 -1.35 5.23 5.25
N GLY A 138 -1.18 3.98 4.75
CA GLY A 138 -0.71 2.86 5.55
C GLY A 138 -1.75 2.29 6.50
N LEU A 139 -3.02 2.67 6.35
CA LEU A 139 -4.12 2.24 7.22
C LEU A 139 -4.78 0.96 6.72
N ALA A 140 -4.83 0.76 5.40
CA ALA A 140 -5.36 -0.47 4.82
C ALA A 140 -4.52 -1.67 5.25
N GLY A 141 -5.19 -2.70 5.80
CA GLY A 141 -4.54 -3.91 6.32
C GLY A 141 -3.74 -3.73 7.61
N THR A 142 -3.70 -2.51 8.18
CA THR A 142 -3.12 -2.31 9.51
C THR A 142 -4.07 -2.82 10.59
N THR A 143 -3.56 -3.65 11.50
CA THR A 143 -4.31 -4.20 12.62
C THR A 143 -3.91 -3.53 13.94
N ILE A 144 -4.88 -3.26 14.80
CA ILE A 144 -4.63 -2.74 16.15
C ILE A 144 -4.42 -3.94 17.08
N SER A 145 -3.25 -4.01 17.71
CA SER A 145 -2.90 -5.08 18.65
C SER A 145 -3.33 -4.78 20.09
N GLY A 146 -3.50 -3.50 20.43
CA GLY A 146 -3.95 -3.06 21.75
C GLY A 146 -3.35 -1.70 22.18
N VAL A 147 -3.66 -1.31 23.40
CA VAL A 147 -3.10 -0.11 24.04
C VAL A 147 -2.13 -0.56 25.13
N ASP A 148 -0.86 -0.20 24.97
CA ASP A 148 0.21 -0.61 25.90
C ASP A 148 0.12 0.14 27.24
N ARG A 149 -0.12 1.45 27.17
CA ARG A 149 -0.25 2.35 28.33
C ARG A 149 -0.88 3.68 27.93
N ILE A 150 -1.33 4.42 28.91
CA ILE A 150 -1.78 5.81 28.79
C ILE A 150 -0.90 6.68 29.70
N GLU A 151 -0.28 7.70 29.13
CA GLU A 151 0.56 8.66 29.83
C GLU A 151 -0.26 9.94 30.06
N HIS A 152 -0.37 10.38 31.31
CA HIS A 152 -1.09 11.61 31.69
C HIS A 152 -0.15 12.79 31.72
N HIS A 153 -0.60 13.93 31.22
CA HIS A 153 0.11 15.21 31.21
C HIS A 153 -0.71 16.23 32.02
N ASP A 154 -0.38 16.34 33.30
CA ASP A 154 -1.12 17.19 34.27
C ASP A 154 -1.01 18.68 33.94
N GLU A 155 0.00 19.11 33.16
CA GLU A 155 0.25 20.53 32.87
C GLU A 155 -0.81 21.15 31.94
N ASP A 156 -1.34 20.36 31.00
CA ASP A 156 -2.32 20.79 29.99
C ASP A 156 -3.59 19.94 29.98
N ASP A 157 -3.76 19.10 31.02
CA ASP A 157 -4.89 18.18 31.17
C ASP A 157 -5.10 17.29 29.93
N THR A 158 -4.00 16.82 29.32
CA THR A 158 -4.03 15.89 28.18
C THR A 158 -3.50 14.51 28.56
N ALA A 159 -3.70 13.54 27.68
CA ALA A 159 -3.09 12.22 27.82
C ALA A 159 -2.65 11.69 26.45
N VAL A 160 -1.67 10.78 26.45
CA VAL A 160 -1.20 10.10 25.25
C VAL A 160 -1.36 8.59 25.42
N ALA A 161 -2.23 7.99 24.63
CA ALA A 161 -2.38 6.54 24.55
C ALA A 161 -1.34 5.96 23.59
N MET A 162 -0.57 4.98 24.06
CA MET A 162 0.38 4.21 23.25
C MET A 162 -0.33 3.04 22.61
N VAL A 163 -0.74 3.20 21.36
CA VAL A 163 -1.51 2.21 20.61
C VAL A 163 -0.58 1.39 19.73
N ARG A 164 -0.48 0.09 20.01
CA ARG A 164 0.32 -0.83 19.20
C ARG A 164 -0.45 -1.24 17.97
N VAL A 165 0.17 -1.05 16.82
CA VAL A 165 -0.38 -1.43 15.51
C VAL A 165 0.61 -2.29 14.75
N ARG A 166 0.09 -3.18 13.90
CA ARG A 166 0.87 -3.97 12.95
C ARG A 166 0.42 -3.63 11.53
N PRO A 167 1.24 -2.88 10.79
CA PRO A 167 0.96 -2.58 9.38
C PRO A 167 1.13 -3.83 8.51
N ALA A 168 0.33 -3.95 7.45
CA ALA A 168 0.44 -5.04 6.49
C ALA A 168 1.77 -5.02 5.71
N ASP A 169 2.32 -3.83 5.51
CA ASP A 169 3.53 -3.63 4.72
C ASP A 169 4.83 -3.81 5.51
N ALA A 170 4.77 -3.79 6.84
CA ALA A 170 5.94 -3.90 7.72
C ALA A 170 5.90 -5.20 8.55
N GLU A 171 7.08 -5.78 8.82
CA GLU A 171 7.20 -6.97 9.66
C GLU A 171 7.19 -6.62 11.15
N GLU A 172 7.43 -5.36 11.50
CA GLU A 172 7.55 -4.87 12.86
C GLU A 172 6.28 -4.13 13.30
N ASP A 173 5.95 -4.29 14.61
CA ASP A 173 4.91 -3.49 15.24
C ASP A 173 5.36 -2.03 15.36
N PHE A 174 4.41 -1.11 15.25
CA PHE A 174 4.63 0.30 15.52
C PHE A 174 3.74 0.77 16.67
N VAL A 175 4.24 1.71 17.48
CA VAL A 175 3.46 2.29 18.56
C VAL A 175 3.04 3.71 18.15
N LEU A 176 1.76 3.87 17.83
CA LEU A 176 1.15 5.18 17.61
C LEU A 176 0.97 5.91 18.94
N ARG A 177 1.31 7.19 18.95
CA ARG A 177 1.09 8.11 20.07
C ARG A 177 -0.18 8.89 19.82
N VAL A 178 -1.27 8.44 20.42
CA VAL A 178 -2.60 8.99 20.21
C VAL A 178 -2.93 9.96 21.34
N LYS A 179 -3.00 11.26 21.02
CA LYS A 179 -3.30 12.32 21.99
C LYS A 179 -4.79 12.40 22.27
N LEU A 180 -5.12 12.48 23.55
CA LEU A 180 -6.46 12.70 24.05
C LEU A 180 -6.50 14.03 24.79
N ALA A 181 -7.53 14.83 24.53
CA ALA A 181 -7.77 16.09 25.21
C ALA A 181 -9.22 16.18 25.69
N PRO A 182 -9.51 16.92 26.80
CA PRO A 182 -10.86 17.10 27.28
C PRO A 182 -11.67 17.99 26.31
N ALA A 183 -12.86 17.54 25.96
CA ALA A 183 -13.86 18.32 25.23
C ALA A 183 -14.62 19.27 26.17
N ALA A 184 -15.47 20.12 25.63
CA ALA A 184 -16.23 21.12 26.40
C ALA A 184 -17.15 20.51 27.46
N ASP A 185 -17.59 19.26 27.29
CA ASP A 185 -18.39 18.48 28.26
C ASP A 185 -17.55 17.75 29.31
N GLY A 186 -16.21 17.85 29.20
CA GLY A 186 -15.22 17.25 30.09
C GLY A 186 -14.92 15.78 29.78
N HIS A 187 -15.46 15.18 28.70
CA HIS A 187 -15.03 13.87 28.25
C HIS A 187 -13.76 13.99 27.40
N TYR A 188 -12.85 13.02 27.54
CA TYR A 188 -11.64 12.97 26.68
C TYR A 188 -12.02 12.49 25.27
N ARG A 189 -11.38 13.12 24.28
CA ARG A 189 -11.49 12.74 22.87
C ARG A 189 -10.09 12.63 22.26
N VAL A 190 -9.94 11.70 21.34
CA VAL A 190 -8.76 11.65 20.47
C VAL A 190 -8.77 12.88 19.56
N THR A 191 -7.68 13.63 19.54
CA THR A 191 -7.54 14.87 18.76
C THR A 191 -6.39 14.85 17.77
N GLU A 192 -5.38 13.99 17.99
CA GLU A 192 -4.16 13.97 17.17
C GLU A 192 -3.45 12.62 17.28
N VAL A 193 -2.69 12.27 16.23
CA VAL A 193 -1.66 11.21 16.26
C VAL A 193 -0.29 11.89 16.14
N GLU A 194 0.41 12.04 17.26
CA GLU A 194 1.63 12.87 17.36
C GLU A 194 2.80 12.37 16.49
N ASN A 195 2.88 11.08 16.24
CA ASN A 195 3.97 10.45 15.47
C ASN A 195 3.51 9.79 14.17
N TYR A 196 2.45 10.34 13.56
CA TYR A 196 1.94 9.81 12.29
C TYR A 196 2.98 9.91 11.16
N ARG A 197 3.79 10.97 11.13
CA ARG A 197 4.92 11.11 10.20
C ARG A 197 5.89 9.93 10.27
N ASP A 198 6.26 9.52 11.48
CA ASP A 198 7.19 8.41 11.68
C ASP A 198 6.58 7.08 11.22
N PHE A 199 5.27 6.91 11.45
CA PHE A 199 4.51 5.76 10.96
C PHE A 199 4.53 5.69 9.42
N VAL A 200 4.18 6.78 8.74
CA VAL A 200 4.20 6.83 7.26
C VAL A 200 5.62 6.62 6.72
N ALA A 201 6.63 7.21 7.36
CA ALA A 201 8.03 7.01 6.97
C ALA A 201 8.48 5.56 7.12
N MET A 202 8.06 4.87 8.18
CA MET A 202 8.34 3.44 8.38
C MET A 202 7.71 2.60 7.27
N ILE A 203 6.44 2.85 6.93
CA ILE A 203 5.74 2.13 5.84
C ILE A 203 6.41 2.38 4.50
N ALA A 204 6.74 3.65 4.19
CA ALA A 204 7.44 4.00 2.96
C ALA A 204 8.78 3.27 2.85
N LYS A 205 9.53 3.19 3.95
CA LYS A 205 10.78 2.43 4.01
C LYS A 205 10.57 0.92 3.78
N ALA A 206 9.55 0.33 4.40
CA ALA A 206 9.23 -1.08 4.24
C ALA A 206 8.81 -1.41 2.80
N ARG A 207 7.94 -0.58 2.20
CA ARG A 207 7.54 -0.69 0.79
C ARG A 207 8.75 -0.55 -0.15
N ARG A 208 9.63 0.39 0.14
CA ARG A 208 10.87 0.57 -0.63
C ARG A 208 11.76 -0.68 -0.55
N ALA A 209 11.95 -1.25 0.63
CA ALA A 209 12.74 -2.46 0.80
C ALA A 209 12.18 -3.65 -0.01
N LYS A 210 10.86 -3.81 -0.06
CA LYS A 210 10.20 -4.83 -0.90
C LYS A 210 10.47 -4.60 -2.40
N VAL A 211 10.42 -3.34 -2.85
CA VAL A 211 10.73 -2.98 -4.24
C VAL A 211 12.19 -3.28 -4.57
N ASP A 212 13.12 -2.89 -3.70
CA ASP A 212 14.56 -3.13 -3.90
C ASP A 212 14.88 -4.65 -3.93
N ALA A 213 14.26 -5.44 -3.05
CA ALA A 213 14.39 -6.90 -3.07
C ALA A 213 13.87 -7.49 -4.39
N TYR A 214 12.68 -7.09 -4.85
CA TYR A 214 12.12 -7.50 -6.15
C TYR A 214 13.05 -7.13 -7.32
N LEU A 215 13.58 -5.91 -7.34
CA LEU A 215 14.50 -5.47 -8.40
C LEU A 215 15.80 -6.28 -8.40
N GLN A 216 16.35 -6.58 -7.22
CA GLN A 216 17.55 -7.39 -7.08
C GLN A 216 17.34 -8.84 -7.54
N GLU A 217 16.24 -9.47 -7.09
CA GLU A 217 15.88 -10.83 -7.48
C GLU A 217 15.68 -10.95 -8.99
N THR A 218 14.88 -10.05 -9.56
CA THR A 218 14.62 -10.04 -10.99
C THR A 218 15.83 -9.65 -11.82
N ALA A 219 16.74 -8.79 -11.34
CA ALA A 219 17.98 -8.46 -12.04
C ALA A 219 18.89 -9.70 -12.18
N THR A 220 18.98 -10.53 -11.14
CA THR A 220 19.76 -11.78 -11.16
C THR A 220 19.20 -12.74 -12.21
N LEU A 221 17.89 -12.96 -12.20
CA LEU A 221 17.19 -13.80 -13.16
C LEU A 221 17.40 -13.29 -14.61
N MET A 222 17.20 -11.99 -14.84
CA MET A 222 17.38 -11.37 -16.15
C MET A 222 18.81 -11.53 -16.67
N ALA A 223 19.82 -11.37 -15.81
CA ALA A 223 21.23 -11.52 -16.19
C ALA A 223 21.60 -12.96 -16.60
N GLN A 224 21.01 -13.97 -15.97
CA GLN A 224 21.20 -15.38 -16.34
C GLN A 224 20.66 -15.65 -17.75
N HIS A 225 19.44 -15.25 -18.01
CA HIS A 225 18.80 -15.40 -19.33
C HIS A 225 19.46 -14.56 -20.43
N GLU A 226 19.96 -13.37 -20.11
CA GLU A 226 20.70 -12.54 -21.08
C GLU A 226 21.99 -13.22 -21.54
N THR A 227 22.64 -13.96 -20.69
CA THR A 227 23.85 -14.74 -21.05
C THR A 227 23.50 -15.85 -22.02
N ALA A 228 22.45 -16.64 -21.76
CA ALA A 228 21.96 -17.68 -22.65
C ALA A 228 21.53 -17.12 -24.02
N MET A 229 20.86 -15.96 -24.03
CA MET A 229 20.45 -15.31 -25.28
C MET A 229 21.63 -14.79 -26.09
N ARG A 230 22.68 -14.27 -25.47
CA ARG A 230 23.90 -13.88 -26.19
C ARG A 230 24.59 -15.09 -26.86
N GLU A 231 24.63 -16.23 -26.19
CA GLU A 231 25.16 -17.47 -26.76
C GLU A 231 24.32 -17.95 -27.95
N ALA A 232 22.99 -17.91 -27.82
CA ALA A 232 22.09 -18.26 -28.92
C ALA A 232 22.21 -17.31 -30.12
N GLU A 233 22.42 -16.01 -29.88
CA GLU A 233 22.67 -15.04 -30.97
C GLU A 233 24.02 -15.28 -31.66
N SER A 234 25.05 -15.68 -30.91
CA SER A 234 26.33 -16.08 -31.49
C SER A 234 26.19 -17.32 -32.39
N GLN A 235 25.49 -18.35 -31.90
CA GLN A 235 25.16 -19.56 -32.67
C GLN A 235 24.37 -19.24 -33.94
N ARG A 236 23.38 -18.34 -33.84
CA ARG A 236 22.64 -17.87 -35.01
C ARG A 236 23.52 -17.20 -36.06
N ALA A 237 24.44 -16.37 -35.63
CA ALA A 237 25.39 -15.70 -36.51
C ALA A 237 26.32 -16.72 -37.20
N GLU A 238 26.78 -17.74 -36.48
CA GLU A 238 27.61 -18.84 -37.05
C GLU A 238 26.83 -19.64 -38.11
N ILE A 239 25.60 -20.04 -37.81
CA ILE A 239 24.75 -20.76 -38.77
C ILE A 239 24.53 -19.94 -40.07
N LEU A 240 24.26 -18.64 -39.95
CA LEU A 240 24.08 -17.76 -41.08
C LEU A 240 25.38 -17.46 -41.84
N SER A 241 26.54 -17.54 -41.19
CA SER A 241 27.83 -17.39 -41.86
C SER A 241 28.22 -18.67 -42.67
N ALA A 242 27.79 -19.83 -42.20
CA ALA A 242 28.05 -21.10 -42.83
C ALA A 242 27.18 -21.42 -44.03
N GLY A 243 25.99 -20.78 -44.14
CA GLY A 243 25.09 -21.04 -45.24
C GLY A 243 23.99 -19.99 -45.40
N ALA A 244 23.44 -19.86 -46.62
CA ALA A 244 22.35 -18.95 -46.92
C ALA A 244 20.98 -19.49 -46.48
N LEU A 245 20.02 -18.61 -46.17
CA LEU A 245 18.64 -18.97 -45.84
C LEU A 245 17.91 -19.79 -46.89
N GLY A 246 18.40 -19.82 -48.13
CA GLY A 246 17.89 -20.70 -49.21
C GLY A 246 18.28 -22.18 -49.05
N ASN A 247 19.27 -22.48 -48.20
CA ASN A 247 19.75 -23.84 -47.93
C ASN A 247 18.87 -24.51 -46.87
N ASP A 248 18.35 -25.69 -47.14
CA ASP A 248 17.46 -26.42 -46.21
C ASP A 248 18.22 -26.84 -44.94
N ALA A 249 19.50 -27.17 -44.99
CA ALA A 249 20.29 -27.46 -43.81
C ALA A 249 20.48 -26.24 -42.89
N THR A 250 20.70 -25.06 -43.46
CA THR A 250 20.76 -23.79 -42.70
C THR A 250 19.44 -23.47 -42.03
N ARG A 251 18.33 -23.70 -42.74
CA ARG A 251 16.97 -23.48 -42.18
C ARG A 251 16.67 -24.45 -41.05
N ALA A 252 17.02 -25.75 -41.23
CA ALA A 252 16.85 -26.73 -40.16
C ALA A 252 17.65 -26.35 -38.90
N ALA A 253 18.91 -25.98 -39.06
CA ALA A 253 19.73 -25.54 -37.91
C ALA A 253 19.19 -24.29 -37.21
N LEU A 254 18.63 -23.32 -37.94
CA LEU A 254 17.97 -22.16 -37.36
C LEU A 254 16.63 -22.52 -36.69
N GLN A 255 15.89 -23.48 -37.24
CA GLN A 255 14.67 -23.98 -36.62
C GLN A 255 14.99 -24.66 -35.29
N ASP A 256 15.99 -25.57 -35.28
CA ASP A 256 16.45 -26.27 -34.07
C ASP A 256 16.93 -25.26 -33.00
N LEU A 257 17.69 -24.23 -33.38
CA LEU A 257 18.09 -23.16 -32.45
C LEU A 257 16.90 -22.43 -31.83
N MET A 258 15.85 -22.17 -32.63
CA MET A 258 14.64 -21.53 -32.10
C MET A 258 13.86 -22.44 -31.17
N THR A 259 13.66 -23.73 -31.55
CA THR A 259 12.82 -24.66 -30.80
C THR A 259 13.50 -25.26 -29.59
N ASP A 260 14.81 -25.50 -29.67
CA ASP A 260 15.54 -26.25 -28.64
C ASP A 260 16.33 -25.34 -27.67
N THR A 261 16.53 -24.08 -28.05
CA THR A 261 17.31 -23.13 -27.23
C THR A 261 16.53 -21.87 -26.90
N ILE A 262 16.10 -21.09 -27.89
CA ILE A 262 15.52 -19.76 -27.67
C ILE A 262 14.11 -19.83 -27.08
N LEU A 263 13.25 -20.67 -27.61
CA LEU A 263 11.89 -20.83 -27.11
C LEU A 263 11.83 -21.38 -25.67
N PRO A 264 12.55 -22.46 -25.34
CA PRO A 264 12.59 -22.97 -23.96
C PRO A 264 13.13 -21.95 -22.95
N ASP A 265 14.13 -21.15 -23.32
CA ASP A 265 14.68 -20.11 -22.42
C ASP A 265 13.64 -19.02 -22.13
N TRP A 266 12.92 -18.51 -23.13
CA TRP A 266 11.87 -17.51 -22.89
C TRP A 266 10.68 -18.09 -22.12
N GLN A 267 10.36 -19.36 -22.29
CA GLN A 267 9.33 -20.05 -21.51
C GLN A 267 9.77 -20.23 -20.05
N ALA A 268 11.02 -20.64 -19.81
CA ALA A 268 11.59 -20.74 -18.48
C ALA A 268 11.61 -19.37 -17.77
N ARG A 269 12.11 -18.32 -18.45
CA ARG A 269 12.13 -16.97 -17.96
C ARG A 269 10.72 -16.45 -17.57
N LYS A 270 9.70 -16.72 -18.41
CA LYS A 270 8.33 -16.38 -18.09
C LYS A 270 7.82 -17.13 -16.84
N ALA A 271 8.11 -18.43 -16.74
CA ALA A 271 7.70 -19.25 -15.61
C ALA A 271 8.36 -18.78 -14.30
N GLU A 272 9.66 -18.50 -14.33
CA GLU A 272 10.42 -17.99 -13.18
C GLU A 272 9.89 -16.59 -12.75
N LEU A 273 9.71 -15.66 -13.69
CA LEU A 273 9.11 -14.37 -13.39
C LEU A 273 7.71 -14.51 -12.78
N SER A 274 6.87 -15.40 -13.33
CA SER A 274 5.51 -15.62 -12.83
C SER A 274 5.45 -16.19 -11.41
N ALA A 275 6.54 -16.80 -10.93
CA ALA A 275 6.65 -17.32 -9.58
C ALA A 275 7.05 -16.24 -8.54
N ILE A 276 7.53 -15.08 -8.99
CA ILE A 276 7.94 -13.98 -8.12
C ILE A 276 6.71 -13.13 -7.78
N GLU A 277 6.46 -12.92 -6.49
CA GLU A 277 5.43 -12.00 -6.01
C GLU A 277 5.94 -10.55 -6.13
N ALA A 278 5.34 -9.80 -7.04
CA ALA A 278 5.72 -8.40 -7.23
C ALA A 278 5.00 -7.50 -6.22
N PRO A 279 5.73 -6.63 -5.48
CA PRO A 279 5.11 -5.62 -4.64
C PRO A 279 4.29 -4.65 -5.52
N GLU A 280 3.25 -4.04 -4.94
CA GLU A 280 2.30 -3.18 -5.66
C GLU A 280 2.99 -2.14 -6.55
N ALA A 281 3.98 -1.43 -6.00
CA ALA A 281 4.72 -0.40 -6.75
C ALA A 281 5.51 -0.96 -7.95
N ALA A 282 5.78 -2.26 -8.02
CA ALA A 282 6.48 -2.92 -9.12
C ALA A 282 5.56 -3.73 -10.05
N GLN A 283 4.26 -3.82 -9.77
CA GLN A 283 3.33 -4.66 -10.55
C GLN A 283 3.25 -4.27 -12.03
N THR A 284 3.30 -2.97 -12.34
CA THR A 284 3.31 -2.51 -13.75
C THR A 284 4.56 -2.99 -14.48
N LEU A 285 5.74 -2.89 -13.84
CA LEU A 285 6.99 -3.41 -14.38
C LEU A 285 6.93 -4.93 -14.54
N HIS A 286 6.38 -5.62 -13.55
CA HIS A 286 6.24 -7.07 -13.57
C HIS A 286 5.37 -7.56 -14.73
N ARG A 287 4.18 -6.97 -14.91
CA ARG A 287 3.28 -7.27 -16.05
C ARG A 287 3.94 -6.98 -17.40
N LEU A 288 4.68 -5.87 -17.50
CA LEU A 288 5.43 -5.52 -18.70
C LEU A 288 6.46 -6.59 -19.05
N ARG A 289 7.24 -7.08 -18.06
CA ARG A 289 8.22 -8.15 -18.24
C ARG A 289 7.59 -9.46 -18.72
N LEU A 290 6.46 -9.86 -18.14
CA LEU A 290 5.72 -11.05 -18.60
C LEU A 290 5.21 -10.88 -20.03
N HIS A 291 4.72 -9.70 -20.38
CA HIS A 291 4.26 -9.43 -21.75
C HIS A 291 5.40 -9.45 -22.78
N ILE A 292 6.58 -8.95 -22.41
CA ILE A 292 7.79 -9.08 -23.24
C ILE A 292 8.11 -10.56 -23.47
N CYS A 293 8.04 -11.42 -22.45
CA CYS A 293 8.25 -12.85 -22.61
C CYS A 293 7.25 -13.46 -23.60
N ASP A 294 5.96 -13.12 -23.50
CA ASP A 294 4.92 -13.59 -24.43
C ASP A 294 5.23 -13.22 -25.89
N LEU A 295 5.65 -11.98 -26.13
CA LEU A 295 6.00 -11.51 -27.47
C LEU A 295 7.26 -12.20 -28.00
N ARG A 296 8.24 -12.47 -27.16
CA ARG A 296 9.47 -13.17 -27.52
C ARG A 296 9.21 -14.65 -27.81
N ILE A 297 8.36 -15.31 -27.03
CA ILE A 297 7.88 -16.67 -27.28
C ILE A 297 7.17 -16.72 -28.64
N ALA A 298 6.19 -15.85 -28.87
CA ALA A 298 5.46 -15.80 -30.15
C ALA A 298 6.37 -15.50 -31.36
N TYR A 299 7.42 -14.68 -31.16
CA TYR A 299 8.45 -14.48 -32.18
C TYR A 299 9.21 -15.77 -32.49
N ALA A 300 9.68 -16.49 -31.47
CA ALA A 300 10.47 -17.72 -31.65
C ALA A 300 9.66 -18.81 -32.36
N GLU A 301 8.39 -19.00 -31.93
CA GLU A 301 7.44 -19.93 -32.58
C GLU A 301 7.18 -19.57 -34.05
N GLY A 302 6.88 -18.32 -34.32
CA GLY A 302 6.62 -17.82 -35.68
C GLY A 302 7.85 -17.92 -36.57
N TYR A 303 9.06 -17.65 -36.01
CA TYR A 303 10.30 -17.79 -36.79
C TYR A 303 10.60 -19.26 -37.09
N ALA A 304 10.44 -20.16 -36.13
CA ALA A 304 10.58 -21.60 -36.34
C ALA A 304 9.57 -22.13 -37.40
N ALA A 305 8.32 -21.72 -37.32
CA ALA A 305 7.30 -22.09 -38.30
C ALA A 305 7.65 -21.61 -39.73
N TRP A 306 8.19 -20.39 -39.84
CA TRP A 306 8.63 -19.86 -41.14
C TRP A 306 9.79 -20.65 -41.74
N MET A 307 10.68 -21.23 -40.96
CA MET A 307 11.75 -22.08 -41.45
C MET A 307 11.20 -23.26 -42.25
N THR A 308 10.01 -23.73 -41.89
CA THR A 308 9.33 -24.85 -42.56
C THR A 308 8.40 -24.37 -43.68
N ASP A 309 7.50 -23.44 -43.44
CA ASP A 309 6.42 -23.05 -44.37
C ASP A 309 6.87 -22.06 -45.46
N LYS A 310 7.96 -21.34 -45.22
CA LYS A 310 8.56 -20.36 -46.17
C LYS A 310 7.62 -19.20 -46.55
N LYS A 311 6.51 -18.97 -45.79
CA LYS A 311 5.52 -17.95 -46.15
C LYS A 311 5.96 -16.58 -45.66
N ALA A 312 5.87 -15.57 -46.52
CA ALA A 312 6.18 -14.19 -46.17
C ALA A 312 5.22 -13.59 -45.13
N ALA A 313 4.02 -14.13 -44.95
CA ALA A 313 3.07 -13.72 -43.94
C ALA A 313 3.55 -14.13 -42.53
N THR A 314 3.97 -15.40 -42.41
CA THR A 314 4.49 -15.96 -41.12
C THR A 314 5.65 -15.18 -40.58
N ILE A 315 6.66 -14.90 -41.43
CA ILE A 315 7.85 -14.12 -40.93
C ILE A 315 7.48 -12.67 -40.60
N ARG A 316 6.60 -12.03 -41.38
CA ARG A 316 6.18 -10.64 -41.07
C ARG A 316 5.44 -10.55 -39.75
N GLU A 317 4.61 -11.52 -39.41
CA GLU A 317 3.94 -11.58 -38.12
C GLU A 317 4.94 -11.78 -36.98
N ALA A 318 5.87 -12.72 -37.11
CA ALA A 318 6.94 -12.94 -36.15
C ALA A 318 7.80 -11.66 -35.93
N GLU A 319 8.24 -11.02 -37.02
CA GLU A 319 9.01 -9.77 -36.94
C GLU A 319 8.22 -8.63 -36.26
N THR A 320 6.91 -8.59 -36.42
CA THR A 320 6.04 -7.63 -35.75
C THR A 320 6.07 -7.86 -34.22
N LYS A 321 6.00 -9.12 -33.78
CA LYS A 321 6.14 -9.48 -32.35
C LYS A 321 7.50 -9.09 -31.80
N LEU A 322 8.57 -9.36 -32.54
CA LEU A 322 9.93 -8.93 -32.15
C LEU A 322 10.05 -7.43 -32.02
N LYS A 323 9.50 -6.65 -32.97
CA LYS A 323 9.53 -5.19 -32.91
C LYS A 323 8.77 -4.66 -31.69
N GLN A 324 7.59 -5.23 -31.40
CA GLN A 324 6.82 -4.88 -30.21
C GLN A 324 7.62 -5.19 -28.93
N ALA A 325 8.21 -6.39 -28.82
CA ALA A 325 9.04 -6.76 -27.68
C ALA A 325 10.19 -5.77 -27.46
N LYS A 326 10.94 -5.41 -28.50
CA LYS A 326 12.06 -4.44 -28.41
C LYS A 326 11.61 -3.05 -27.94
N THR A 327 10.44 -2.60 -28.36
CA THR A 327 9.88 -1.32 -27.86
C THR A 327 9.57 -1.40 -26.37
N LEU A 328 8.94 -2.48 -25.92
CA LEU A 328 8.62 -2.68 -24.52
C LEU A 328 9.85 -2.93 -23.64
N GLU A 329 10.93 -3.51 -24.17
CA GLU A 329 12.22 -3.65 -23.48
C GLU A 329 12.86 -2.28 -23.18
N GLN A 330 12.70 -1.30 -24.05
CA GLN A 330 13.13 0.08 -23.78
C GLN A 330 12.29 0.74 -22.68
N GLU A 331 10.98 0.51 -22.70
CA GLU A 331 10.08 0.98 -21.64
C GLU A 331 10.39 0.31 -20.30
N GLU A 332 10.67 -0.99 -20.31
CA GLU A 332 11.09 -1.77 -19.14
C GLU A 332 12.33 -1.18 -18.48
N GLN A 333 13.36 -0.85 -19.26
CA GLN A 333 14.57 -0.23 -18.75
C GLN A 333 14.30 1.13 -18.09
N PHE A 334 13.42 1.95 -18.70
CA PHE A 334 13.02 3.23 -18.13
C PHE A 334 12.26 3.06 -16.82
N LEU A 335 11.28 2.15 -16.78
CA LEU A 335 10.49 1.87 -15.57
C LEU A 335 11.38 1.30 -14.45
N THR A 336 12.30 0.40 -14.77
CA THR A 336 13.26 -0.17 -13.80
C THR A 336 14.09 0.93 -13.15
N LYS A 337 14.64 1.86 -13.92
CA LYS A 337 15.38 3.01 -13.39
C LYS A 337 14.51 3.89 -12.51
N ARG A 338 13.31 4.23 -12.98
CA ARG A 338 12.38 5.10 -12.25
C ARG A 338 11.97 4.48 -10.91
N ILE A 339 11.62 3.19 -10.89
CA ILE A 339 11.23 2.49 -9.68
C ILE A 339 12.43 2.29 -8.75
N GLY A 340 13.62 2.04 -9.30
CA GLY A 340 14.87 1.92 -8.55
C GLY A 340 15.40 3.22 -7.94
N GLY A 341 14.76 4.39 -8.20
CA GLY A 341 15.21 5.69 -7.70
C GLY A 341 16.44 6.23 -8.43
N GLY A 342 16.76 5.71 -9.60
CA GLY A 342 17.78 6.26 -10.51
C GLY A 342 17.17 7.39 -11.36
N GLU A 343 17.84 8.55 -11.44
CA GLU A 343 17.56 9.65 -12.37
C GLU A 343 17.64 9.23 -13.84
#